data_b044e6414d4e83ab1ef0b89c07acd680
#
_entry.id   b044e6414d4e83ab1ef0b89c07acd680
#
_cell.length_a   1.000
_cell.length_b   1.000
_cell.length_c   1.000
_cell.angle_alpha   90.00
_cell.angle_beta   90.00
_cell.angle_gamma   90.00
#
_symmetry.space_group_name_H-M   'P 1'
#
loop_
_entity.id
_entity.type
_entity.pdbx_description
1 polymer ?
#
loop_
_entity_poly.entity_id
_entity_poly.type
_entity_poly.pdbx_seq_one_letter_code
_entity_poly.pdbx_strand_id
1 'polypeptide(L)'
;MIKKPVAAPVPAPKKEEAKEGEEKKEEVPVAAPVPTEQDFELKQRKKTASYPLAFDTQAHALPPSVRQNYRKLEIDLMSDDRKFLDLKEAKNDLETYCYEFRNNLAEGAIYDQHIDPAVRAQFLADINVAVDWLYGAGETAPLDEFLKTFNGFKAIGDPIKKRYVYYSTISESFKIFENLCAKI
;
A
#
# COMPACT_ATOMS: atom_id res chain seq x y z
N MET A 1 40.10 -11.83 29.37
CA MET A 1 39.59 -10.49 29.78
C MET A 1 38.53 -10.08 28.81
N ILE A 2 37.27 -10.29 29.18
CA ILE A 2 36.11 -10.00 28.33
C ILE A 2 35.43 -8.75 28.90
N LYS A 3 35.45 -7.63 28.14
CA LYS A 3 34.78 -6.39 28.53
C LYS A 3 33.29 -6.54 28.30
N LYS A 4 32.48 -6.30 29.36
CA LYS A 4 31.03 -6.16 29.32
C LYS A 4 30.64 -4.85 28.63
N PRO A 5 29.61 -4.81 27.80
CA PRO A 5 29.06 -3.55 27.33
C PRO A 5 28.19 -2.90 28.41
N VAL A 6 28.39 -1.59 28.54
CA VAL A 6 27.68 -0.70 29.46
C VAL A 6 26.29 -0.40 28.90
N ALA A 7 25.26 -0.58 29.71
CA ALA A 7 23.90 -0.22 29.38
C ALA A 7 23.71 1.31 29.45
N ALA A 8 23.00 1.87 28.47
CA ALA A 8 22.62 3.27 28.42
C ALA A 8 21.52 3.60 29.46
N PRO A 9 21.52 4.80 30.07
CA PRO A 9 20.58 5.17 31.12
C PRO A 9 19.23 5.60 30.54
N VAL A 10 18.19 5.13 31.20
CA VAL A 10 16.79 5.50 30.98
C VAL A 10 16.55 6.90 31.58
N PRO A 11 15.83 7.81 30.91
CA PRO A 11 15.54 9.13 31.46
C PRO A 11 14.48 9.07 32.55
N ALA A 12 14.76 9.80 33.66
CA ALA A 12 13.90 9.94 34.80
C ALA A 12 12.69 10.87 34.54
N PRO A 13 11.56 10.70 35.23
CA PRO A 13 10.42 11.57 35.09
C PRO A 13 10.62 12.92 35.80
N LYS A 14 10.20 13.99 35.14
CA LYS A 14 10.22 15.37 35.64
C LYS A 14 9.29 15.52 36.86
N LYS A 15 9.88 16.08 37.91
CA LYS A 15 9.15 16.65 39.06
C LYS A 15 8.67 18.05 38.64
N GLU A 16 7.41 18.32 38.84
CA GLU A 16 6.87 19.68 38.88
C GLU A 16 7.02 20.23 40.30
N GLU A 17 7.63 21.40 40.36
CA GLU A 17 7.87 22.19 41.57
C GLU A 17 6.59 22.89 41.97
N ALA A 18 6.29 22.76 43.28
CA ALA A 18 5.32 23.60 43.96
C ALA A 18 6.04 24.82 44.55
N LYS A 19 5.50 26.00 44.27
CA LYS A 19 5.96 27.28 44.83
C LYS A 19 5.43 27.50 46.25
N GLU A 20 6.39 27.88 47.08
CA GLU A 20 6.25 28.48 48.40
C GLU A 20 5.59 29.86 48.35
N GLY A 21 4.91 30.21 49.45
CA GLY A 21 4.44 31.57 49.71
C GLY A 21 3.77 31.71 51.06
N GLU A 22 4.58 31.98 52.07
CA GLU A 22 4.46 32.93 53.20
C GLU A 22 3.23 33.00 54.09
N GLU A 23 3.52 32.61 55.33
CA GLU A 23 3.38 33.30 56.65
C GLU A 23 2.35 34.42 56.86
N LYS A 24 1.47 34.30 57.87
CA LYS A 24 1.51 35.03 59.14
C LYS A 24 0.31 34.81 60.04
N LYS A 25 0.69 34.56 61.32
CA LYS A 25 0.14 34.99 62.62
C LYS A 25 -1.17 34.39 63.12
N GLU A 26 -0.96 33.64 64.20
CA GLU A 26 -1.50 33.73 65.60
C GLU A 26 -2.79 34.48 65.81
N GLU A 27 -3.78 33.77 66.40
CA GLU A 27 -4.50 34.06 67.58
C GLU A 27 -5.31 32.85 68.09
N VAL A 28 -5.19 32.55 69.35
CA VAL A 28 -5.88 31.53 70.15
C VAL A 28 -6.84 32.30 71.07
N PRO A 29 -7.85 31.74 71.77
CA PRO A 29 -8.66 30.52 71.62
C PRO A 29 -10.18 30.77 71.79
N VAL A 30 -11.01 29.90 71.25
CA VAL A 30 -12.34 29.66 71.94
C VAL A 30 -12.79 28.23 71.67
N ALA A 31 -13.13 27.56 72.75
CA ALA A 31 -13.85 26.33 72.96
C ALA A 31 -14.29 25.47 71.76
N ALA A 32 -13.83 24.23 71.79
CA ALA A 32 -14.24 23.17 70.88
C ALA A 32 -15.74 22.83 71.06
N PRO A 33 -16.45 22.66 69.90
CA PRO A 33 -17.65 21.83 69.90
C PRO A 33 -17.21 20.36 69.67
N VAL A 34 -17.86 19.50 70.40
CA VAL A 34 -17.79 18.04 70.37
C VAL A 34 -17.90 17.54 68.93
N PRO A 35 -17.04 16.63 68.45
CA PRO A 35 -17.16 16.09 67.07
C PRO A 35 -18.44 15.26 66.97
N THR A 36 -19.36 15.76 66.20
CA THR A 36 -20.47 14.98 65.63
C THR A 36 -19.90 13.81 64.82
N GLU A 37 -20.35 12.60 65.18
CA GLU A 37 -19.98 11.40 64.37
C GLU A 37 -20.29 11.65 62.91
N GLN A 38 -19.22 11.80 62.14
CA GLN A 38 -19.36 11.84 60.68
C GLN A 38 -19.47 10.39 60.19
N ASP A 39 -20.62 10.06 59.64
CA ASP A 39 -20.82 8.80 58.96
C ASP A 39 -19.84 8.70 57.75
N PHE A 40 -18.81 7.88 57.90
CA PHE A 40 -17.85 7.62 56.82
C PHE A 40 -18.41 6.53 55.91
N GLU A 41 -18.81 6.87 54.70
CA GLU A 41 -19.07 5.91 53.65
C GLU A 41 -17.76 5.30 53.18
N LEU A 42 -17.54 4.01 53.45
CA LEU A 42 -16.43 3.24 52.92
C LEU A 42 -16.60 2.98 51.43
N LYS A 43 -15.99 3.81 50.59
CA LYS A 43 -15.90 3.56 49.14
C LYS A 43 -14.74 2.63 48.81
N GLN A 44 -15.05 1.42 48.36
CA GLN A 44 -14.04 0.48 47.85
C GLN A 44 -13.46 1.01 46.53
N ARG A 45 -12.18 1.35 46.52
CA ARG A 45 -11.43 1.67 45.31
C ARG A 45 -10.63 0.43 44.86
N LYS A 46 -10.89 -0.05 43.66
CA LYS A 46 -10.01 -1.03 43.03
C LYS A 46 -8.67 -0.35 42.70
N LYS A 47 -7.60 -0.77 43.38
CA LYS A 47 -6.22 -0.40 42.99
C LYS A 47 -5.67 -1.51 42.11
N THR A 48 -5.34 -1.17 40.85
CA THR A 48 -4.63 -2.05 39.96
C THR A 48 -3.15 -1.75 40.12
N ALA A 49 -2.38 -2.72 40.55
CA ALA A 49 -0.92 -2.63 40.62
C ALA A 49 -0.35 -3.54 39.52
N SER A 50 0.52 -3.00 38.70
CA SER A 50 1.22 -3.73 37.66
C SER A 50 2.64 -4.05 38.15
N TYR A 51 2.95 -5.33 38.23
CA TYR A 51 4.26 -5.81 38.64
C TYR A 51 4.97 -6.38 37.41
N PRO A 52 6.17 -5.90 37.05
CA PRO A 52 6.97 -6.54 36.03
C PRO A 52 7.41 -7.92 36.50
N LEU A 53 6.96 -8.93 35.82
CA LEU A 53 7.41 -10.30 36.07
C LEU A 53 8.62 -10.56 35.18
N ALA A 54 9.78 -10.71 35.78
CA ALA A 54 10.96 -11.21 35.07
C ALA A 54 10.86 -12.72 34.95
N PHE A 55 10.74 -13.22 33.73
CA PHE A 55 10.76 -14.65 33.46
C PHE A 55 11.89 -14.96 32.49
N ASP A 56 12.61 -16.03 32.76
CA ASP A 56 13.62 -16.57 31.85
C ASP A 56 13.00 -17.75 31.10
N THR A 57 12.98 -17.64 29.76
CA THR A 57 12.43 -18.69 28.90
C THR A 57 13.59 -19.48 28.27
N GLN A 58 13.77 -20.70 28.68
CA GLN A 58 14.61 -21.65 27.97
C GLN A 58 13.80 -22.32 26.86
N ALA A 59 13.76 -21.69 25.68
CA ALA A 59 13.21 -22.31 24.50
C ALA A 59 14.32 -22.89 23.64
N HIS A 60 14.12 -24.09 23.07
CA HIS A 60 14.98 -24.65 22.04
C HIS A 60 14.77 -23.89 20.72
N ALA A 61 15.17 -22.62 20.71
CA ALA A 61 15.11 -21.78 19.54
C ALA A 61 16.45 -21.79 18.80
N LEU A 62 16.39 -21.68 17.49
CA LEU A 62 17.59 -21.52 16.66
C LEU A 62 18.41 -20.32 17.12
N PRO A 63 19.75 -20.42 17.15
CA PRO A 63 20.61 -19.30 17.48
C PRO A 63 20.29 -18.05 16.65
N PRO A 64 20.43 -16.85 17.19
CA PRO A 64 20.09 -15.61 16.48
C PRO A 64 20.78 -15.45 15.14
N SER A 65 22.03 -15.90 15.01
CA SER A 65 22.81 -15.90 13.78
C SER A 65 22.20 -16.79 12.70
N VAL A 66 21.76 -17.99 13.08
CA VAL A 66 21.12 -18.94 12.16
C VAL A 66 19.77 -18.42 11.68
N ARG A 67 18.95 -17.85 12.58
CA ARG A 67 17.69 -17.21 12.22
C ARG A 67 17.91 -16.04 11.24
N GLN A 68 18.97 -15.27 11.45
CA GLN A 68 19.28 -14.13 10.58
C GLN A 68 19.73 -14.60 9.19
N ASN A 69 20.47 -15.70 9.10
CA ASN A 69 20.86 -16.30 7.82
C ASN A 69 19.64 -16.85 7.06
N TYR A 70 18.74 -17.56 7.74
CA TYR A 70 17.50 -18.03 7.10
C TYR A 70 16.58 -16.87 6.65
N ARG A 71 16.52 -15.79 7.43
CA ARG A 71 15.77 -14.61 7.02
C ARG A 71 16.35 -13.94 5.77
N LYS A 72 17.69 -13.89 5.64
CA LYS A 72 18.32 -13.40 4.41
C LYS A 72 18.00 -14.28 3.21
N LEU A 73 18.17 -15.59 3.38
CA LEU A 73 17.84 -16.56 2.34
C LEU A 73 16.37 -16.44 1.88
N GLU A 74 15.43 -16.26 2.81
CA GLU A 74 14.02 -16.05 2.52
C GLU A 74 13.81 -14.78 1.70
N ILE A 75 14.45 -13.67 2.07
CA ILE A 75 14.35 -12.40 1.32
C ILE A 75 14.92 -12.56 -0.10
N ASP A 76 16.03 -13.26 -0.27
CA ASP A 76 16.65 -13.49 -1.57
C ASP A 76 15.73 -14.35 -2.46
N LEU A 77 15.16 -15.43 -1.92
CA LEU A 77 14.20 -16.28 -2.62
C LEU A 77 12.92 -15.51 -3.01
N MET A 78 12.37 -14.72 -2.08
CA MET A 78 11.20 -13.87 -2.37
C MET A 78 11.49 -12.84 -3.47
N SER A 79 12.73 -12.31 -3.51
CA SER A 79 13.14 -11.38 -4.58
C SER A 79 13.18 -12.06 -5.94
N ASP A 80 13.67 -13.28 -6.02
CA ASP A 80 13.73 -14.03 -7.27
C ASP A 80 12.34 -14.49 -7.73
N ASP A 81 11.50 -14.95 -6.81
CA ASP A 81 10.10 -15.25 -7.10
C ASP A 81 9.36 -14.00 -7.65
N ARG A 82 9.63 -12.84 -7.07
CA ARG A 82 9.03 -11.58 -7.55
C ARG A 82 9.42 -11.26 -8.98
N LYS A 83 10.71 -11.38 -9.32
CA LYS A 83 11.19 -11.17 -10.70
C LYS A 83 10.51 -12.12 -11.70
N PHE A 84 10.33 -13.38 -11.30
CA PHE A 84 9.64 -14.36 -12.12
C PHE A 84 8.16 -14.00 -12.33
N LEU A 85 7.48 -13.56 -11.26
CA LEU A 85 6.08 -13.13 -11.35
C LEU A 85 5.95 -11.87 -12.21
N ASP A 86 6.82 -10.87 -12.03
CA ASP A 86 6.81 -9.64 -12.81
C ASP A 86 7.03 -9.92 -14.32
N LEU A 87 7.92 -10.86 -14.64
CA LEU A 87 8.13 -11.29 -16.04
C LEU A 87 6.90 -11.98 -16.62
N LYS A 88 6.27 -12.87 -15.84
CA LYS A 88 5.06 -13.57 -16.27
C LYS A 88 3.88 -12.61 -16.44
N GLU A 89 3.75 -11.63 -15.56
CA GLU A 89 2.73 -10.58 -15.65
C GLU A 89 2.94 -9.71 -16.89
N ALA A 90 4.17 -9.23 -17.15
CA ALA A 90 4.49 -8.46 -18.34
C ALA A 90 4.22 -9.23 -19.65
N LYS A 91 4.50 -10.53 -19.67
CA LYS A 91 4.17 -11.40 -20.79
C LYS A 91 2.66 -11.49 -21.03
N ASN A 92 1.88 -11.74 -19.96
CA ASN A 92 0.43 -11.81 -20.03
C ASN A 92 -0.22 -10.48 -20.42
N ASP A 93 0.32 -9.36 -19.91
CA ASP A 93 -0.17 -8.03 -20.27
C ASP A 93 0.02 -7.72 -21.74
N LEU A 94 1.21 -8.01 -22.28
CA LEU A 94 1.50 -7.83 -23.69
C LEU A 94 0.59 -8.72 -24.55
N GLU A 95 0.44 -9.97 -24.18
CA GLU A 95 -0.42 -10.94 -24.88
C GLU A 95 -1.88 -10.46 -24.90
N THR A 96 -2.41 -10.09 -23.74
CA THR A 96 -3.77 -9.59 -23.59
C THR A 96 -4.00 -8.35 -24.44
N TYR A 97 -3.05 -7.43 -24.42
CA TYR A 97 -3.12 -6.20 -25.21
C TYR A 97 -3.14 -6.48 -26.71
N CYS A 98 -2.27 -7.37 -27.19
CA CYS A 98 -2.22 -7.78 -28.59
C CYS A 98 -3.54 -8.41 -29.05
N TYR A 99 -4.09 -9.33 -28.27
CA TYR A 99 -5.37 -9.96 -28.63
C TYR A 99 -6.55 -8.99 -28.55
N GLU A 100 -6.58 -8.12 -27.55
CA GLU A 100 -7.61 -7.07 -27.41
C GLU A 100 -7.63 -6.19 -28.66
N PHE A 101 -6.47 -5.67 -29.07
CA PHE A 101 -6.39 -4.81 -30.23
C PHE A 101 -6.66 -5.53 -31.54
N ARG A 102 -6.16 -6.75 -31.70
CA ARG A 102 -6.45 -7.56 -32.89
C ARG A 102 -7.96 -7.77 -33.07
N ASN A 103 -8.69 -8.03 -32.02
CA ASN A 103 -10.13 -8.25 -32.07
C ASN A 103 -10.90 -6.94 -32.30
N ASN A 104 -10.49 -5.85 -31.64
CA ASN A 104 -11.19 -4.56 -31.69
C ASN A 104 -10.86 -3.71 -32.92
N LEU A 105 -9.76 -4.01 -33.62
CA LEU A 105 -9.38 -3.39 -34.90
C LEU A 105 -9.87 -4.18 -36.12
N ALA A 106 -10.53 -5.32 -35.94
CA ALA A 106 -11.15 -6.05 -37.04
C ALA A 106 -12.15 -5.15 -37.79
N GLU A 107 -12.41 -5.45 -39.04
CA GLU A 107 -13.33 -4.71 -39.88
C GLU A 107 -14.74 -4.69 -39.28
N GLY A 108 -15.30 -3.50 -39.06
CA GLY A 108 -16.59 -3.31 -38.36
C GLY A 108 -16.54 -3.42 -36.85
N ALA A 109 -15.35 -3.60 -36.24
CA ALA A 109 -15.19 -3.63 -34.78
C ALA A 109 -15.14 -2.25 -34.15
N ILE A 110 -15.02 -2.21 -32.83
CA ILE A 110 -15.19 -1.01 -31.98
C ILE A 110 -14.22 0.12 -32.35
N TYR A 111 -12.98 -0.19 -32.75
CA TYR A 111 -11.94 0.80 -33.04
C TYR A 111 -11.75 1.08 -34.53
N ASP A 112 -12.46 0.39 -35.41
CA ASP A 112 -12.31 0.52 -36.86
C ASP A 112 -12.46 1.96 -37.37
N GLN A 113 -13.47 2.69 -36.82
CA GLN A 113 -13.77 4.08 -37.22
C GLN A 113 -12.84 5.13 -36.56
N HIS A 114 -11.99 4.70 -35.63
CA HIS A 114 -11.17 5.62 -34.83
C HIS A 114 -9.69 5.60 -35.19
N ILE A 115 -9.33 4.92 -36.26
CA ILE A 115 -7.96 4.75 -36.76
C ILE A 115 -7.95 4.91 -38.29
N ASP A 116 -6.84 5.47 -38.79
CA ASP A 116 -6.60 5.51 -40.24
C ASP A 116 -6.37 4.07 -40.78
N PRO A 117 -6.99 3.70 -41.91
CA PRO A 117 -6.86 2.34 -42.49
C PRO A 117 -5.41 1.89 -42.77
N ALA A 118 -4.54 2.85 -43.17
CA ALA A 118 -3.12 2.53 -43.41
C ALA A 118 -2.39 2.22 -42.06
N VAL A 119 -2.66 3.02 -41.03
CA VAL A 119 -2.09 2.80 -39.68
C VAL A 119 -2.64 1.53 -39.07
N ARG A 120 -3.93 1.22 -39.30
CA ARG A 120 -4.57 -0.02 -38.86
C ARG A 120 -3.86 -1.24 -39.45
N ALA A 121 -3.66 -1.25 -40.74
CA ALA A 121 -3.02 -2.38 -41.40
C ALA A 121 -1.59 -2.63 -40.87
N GLN A 122 -0.81 -1.55 -40.71
CA GLN A 122 0.53 -1.65 -40.14
C GLN A 122 0.51 -2.14 -38.69
N PHE A 123 -0.37 -1.59 -37.86
CA PHE A 123 -0.48 -1.94 -36.43
C PHE A 123 -0.90 -3.40 -36.26
N LEU A 124 -1.83 -3.91 -37.07
CA LEU A 124 -2.21 -5.33 -37.08
C LEU A 124 -1.06 -6.25 -37.49
N ALA A 125 -0.24 -5.82 -38.47
CA ALA A 125 0.95 -6.57 -38.88
C ALA A 125 1.97 -6.62 -37.71
N ASP A 126 2.22 -5.49 -37.05
CA ASP A 126 3.13 -5.40 -35.91
C ASP A 126 2.64 -6.25 -34.73
N ILE A 127 1.33 -6.28 -34.45
CA ILE A 127 0.72 -7.15 -33.42
C ILE A 127 0.96 -8.63 -33.76
N ASN A 128 0.76 -9.05 -35.00
CA ASN A 128 0.99 -10.45 -35.37
C ASN A 128 2.47 -10.84 -35.21
N VAL A 129 3.41 -9.95 -35.61
CA VAL A 129 4.84 -10.17 -35.39
C VAL A 129 5.15 -10.27 -33.87
N ALA A 130 4.55 -9.45 -33.07
CA ALA A 130 4.75 -9.50 -31.61
C ALA A 130 4.18 -10.79 -30.98
N VAL A 131 3.03 -11.26 -31.45
CA VAL A 131 2.45 -12.54 -31.02
C VAL A 131 3.36 -13.71 -31.41
N ASP A 132 3.86 -13.74 -32.67
CA ASP A 132 4.79 -14.76 -33.10
C ASP A 132 6.10 -14.72 -32.31
N TRP A 133 6.62 -13.53 -32.02
CA TRP A 133 7.79 -13.36 -31.16
C TRP A 133 7.54 -13.87 -29.77
N LEU A 134 6.36 -13.60 -29.19
CA LEU A 134 5.98 -13.94 -27.83
C LEU A 134 5.95 -15.46 -27.59
N TYR A 135 5.56 -16.23 -28.59
CA TYR A 135 5.55 -17.71 -28.56
C TYR A 135 6.81 -18.36 -29.13
N GLY A 136 7.72 -17.56 -29.69
CA GLY A 136 8.99 -18.01 -30.23
C GLY A 136 10.19 -17.51 -29.43
N ALA A 137 10.94 -16.58 -30.03
CA ALA A 137 12.15 -16.04 -29.39
C ALA A 137 11.92 -15.29 -28.09
N GLY A 138 10.72 -14.77 -27.89
CA GLY A 138 10.33 -14.03 -26.68
C GLY A 138 10.14 -14.89 -25.43
N GLU A 139 10.07 -16.23 -25.55
CA GLU A 139 9.85 -17.09 -24.39
C GLU A 139 10.96 -16.95 -23.32
N THR A 140 12.18 -16.70 -23.73
CA THR A 140 13.36 -16.53 -22.87
C THR A 140 13.85 -15.09 -22.77
N ALA A 141 13.06 -14.13 -23.27
CA ALA A 141 13.43 -12.72 -23.27
C ALA A 141 13.42 -12.11 -21.86
N PRO A 142 14.28 -11.12 -21.58
CA PRO A 142 14.28 -10.41 -20.30
C PRO A 142 13.06 -9.50 -20.17
N LEU A 143 12.69 -9.17 -18.92
CA LEU A 143 11.55 -8.30 -18.58
C LEU A 143 11.56 -6.97 -19.35
N ASP A 144 12.74 -6.36 -19.51
CA ASP A 144 12.89 -5.05 -20.16
C ASP A 144 12.42 -5.06 -21.62
N GLU A 145 12.61 -6.16 -22.33
CA GLU A 145 12.15 -6.30 -23.72
C GLU A 145 10.63 -6.37 -23.81
N PHE A 146 9.99 -7.10 -22.90
CA PHE A 146 8.52 -7.13 -22.80
C PHE A 146 7.95 -5.74 -22.53
N LEU A 147 8.50 -5.03 -21.55
CA LEU A 147 8.06 -3.69 -21.19
C LEU A 147 8.29 -2.68 -22.33
N LYS A 148 9.41 -2.77 -23.02
CA LYS A 148 9.71 -1.90 -24.17
C LYS A 148 8.72 -2.13 -25.31
N THR A 149 8.46 -3.37 -25.67
CA THR A 149 7.50 -3.74 -26.72
C THR A 149 6.09 -3.29 -26.32
N PHE A 150 5.68 -3.56 -25.10
CA PHE A 150 4.38 -3.17 -24.57
C PHE A 150 4.18 -1.64 -24.59
N ASN A 151 5.17 -0.87 -24.16
CA ASN A 151 5.12 0.59 -24.19
C ASN A 151 5.06 1.12 -25.63
N GLY A 152 5.74 0.47 -26.57
CA GLY A 152 5.64 0.78 -27.99
C GLY A 152 4.21 0.62 -28.53
N PHE A 153 3.56 -0.49 -28.18
CA PHE A 153 2.15 -0.71 -28.55
C PHE A 153 1.19 0.25 -27.86
N LYS A 154 1.41 0.57 -26.58
CA LYS A 154 0.61 1.58 -25.85
C LYS A 154 0.68 2.96 -26.50
N ALA A 155 1.84 3.36 -26.98
CA ALA A 155 2.00 4.66 -27.65
C ALA A 155 1.07 4.81 -28.87
N ILE A 156 0.77 3.73 -29.58
CA ILE A 156 -0.13 3.71 -30.74
C ILE A 156 -1.58 3.44 -30.31
N GLY A 157 -1.80 2.46 -29.46
CA GLY A 157 -3.13 1.97 -29.11
C GLY A 157 -3.89 2.84 -28.10
N ASP A 158 -3.22 3.43 -27.11
CA ASP A 158 -3.89 4.26 -26.12
C ASP A 158 -4.57 5.51 -26.72
N PRO A 159 -3.99 6.21 -27.71
CA PRO A 159 -4.70 7.28 -28.43
C PRO A 159 -5.97 6.81 -29.14
N ILE A 160 -5.99 5.55 -29.63
CA ILE A 160 -7.17 4.98 -30.29
C ILE A 160 -8.26 4.72 -29.26
N LYS A 161 -7.91 4.07 -28.13
CA LYS A 161 -8.84 3.87 -26.99
C LYS A 161 -9.42 5.21 -26.50
N LYS A 162 -8.58 6.22 -26.34
CA LYS A 162 -9.03 7.56 -25.90
C LYS A 162 -10.01 8.19 -26.89
N ARG A 163 -9.75 8.10 -28.21
CA ARG A 163 -10.68 8.59 -29.23
C ARG A 163 -12.02 7.88 -29.17
N TYR A 164 -12.02 6.56 -29.06
CA TYR A 164 -13.24 5.78 -28.93
C TYR A 164 -14.06 6.22 -27.70
N VAL A 165 -13.44 6.29 -26.51
CA VAL A 165 -14.11 6.74 -25.28
C VAL A 165 -14.66 8.14 -25.41
N TYR A 166 -13.89 9.05 -26.03
CA TYR A 166 -14.33 10.42 -26.23
C TYR A 166 -15.56 10.50 -27.14
N TYR A 167 -15.56 9.80 -28.26
CA TYR A 167 -16.71 9.81 -29.20
C TYR A 167 -17.92 9.09 -28.62
N SER A 168 -17.77 8.01 -27.87
CA SER A 168 -18.88 7.33 -27.21
C SER A 168 -19.53 8.21 -26.15
N THR A 169 -18.73 8.89 -25.33
CA THR A 169 -19.20 9.81 -24.28
C THR A 169 -19.95 11.02 -24.87
N ILE A 170 -19.41 11.60 -25.96
CA ILE A 170 -20.11 12.70 -26.66
C ILE A 170 -21.45 12.23 -27.21
N SER A 171 -21.50 11.08 -27.86
CA SER A 171 -22.74 10.53 -28.42
C SER A 171 -23.81 10.33 -27.35
N GLU A 172 -23.44 9.82 -26.18
CA GLU A 172 -24.36 9.66 -25.04
C GLU A 172 -24.83 11.02 -24.50
N SER A 173 -23.90 11.98 -24.36
CA SER A 173 -24.22 13.33 -23.88
C SER A 173 -25.17 14.05 -24.82
N PHE A 174 -24.99 13.90 -26.14
CA PHE A 174 -25.91 14.45 -27.13
C PHE A 174 -27.32 13.85 -27.02
N LYS A 175 -27.45 12.54 -26.86
CA LYS A 175 -28.77 11.89 -26.66
C LYS A 175 -29.47 12.40 -25.40
N ILE A 176 -28.72 12.60 -24.32
CA ILE A 176 -29.26 13.18 -23.06
C ILE A 176 -29.74 14.60 -23.29
N PHE A 177 -28.96 15.40 -24.01
CA PHE A 177 -29.33 16.79 -24.35
C PHE A 177 -30.57 16.87 -25.23
N GLU A 178 -30.66 16.05 -26.29
CA GLU A 178 -31.85 15.96 -27.15
C GLU A 178 -33.10 15.56 -26.35
N ASN A 179 -32.98 14.58 -25.45
CA ASN A 179 -34.10 14.18 -24.59
C ASN A 179 -34.53 15.26 -23.60
N LEU A 180 -33.60 16.10 -23.14
CA LEU A 180 -33.92 17.26 -22.30
C LEU A 180 -34.64 18.35 -23.09
N CYS A 181 -34.16 18.65 -24.29
CA CYS A 181 -34.80 19.63 -25.17
C CYS A 181 -36.20 19.22 -25.60
N ALA A 182 -36.46 17.92 -25.81
CA ALA A 182 -37.77 17.38 -26.19
C ALA A 182 -38.81 17.44 -25.05
N LYS A 183 -38.39 17.68 -23.80
CA LYS A 183 -39.27 17.80 -22.61
C LYS A 183 -39.68 19.24 -22.28
N ILE A 184 -39.13 20.21 -22.98
CA ILE A 184 -39.47 21.64 -22.89
C ILE A 184 -40.50 22.01 -23.95
#